data_62bbcb415911a1dbe7b95d90e0412c72
#
_entry.id   62bbcb415911a1dbe7b95d90e0412c72
#
_cell.length_a   1.000
_cell.length_b   1.000
_cell.length_c   1.000
_cell.angle_alpha   90.00
_cell.angle_beta   90.00
_cell.angle_gamma   90.00
#
_symmetry.space_group_name_H-M   'P 1'
#
loop_
_entity.id
_entity.type
_entity.pdbx_description
1 polymer ?
#
loop_
_entity_poly.entity_id
_entity_poly.type
_entity_poly.pdbx_seq_one_letter_code
_entity_poly.pdbx_strand_id
1 'polypeptide(L)'
;MLNLYLCQPNFRFGIAGKTGYWIPYSIGCLWSYASQFDDIKDNVELKDIIFRRENVDTLVDRLEDPDIIAFSCYMWNWEWSKEVAKRVKERYPKCKIVFGGPQVTDRPKEEEFFKHHPYVDTISLAEGELSFTDILRNLMNGKLIEKIYNYPRLTDLEIPSPYLTGVFEKIIADNPGVLWNGTLETNRGCPFACTFCDWGGLTYSKLKKFPEEKVLQELHWMAHNKMDYVTIADANFGVFTDRDMKFTEELVALQKEFGYPQVVDATWYKNSSEEIMEIVKNVISSGVNRGLTPSTHRQ
;
A
#
# COMPACT_ATOMS: atom_id res chain seq x y z
N MET A 1 -12.98 -21.79 -8.20
CA MET A 1 -12.67 -20.39 -7.82
C MET A 1 -11.86 -20.46 -6.54
N LEU A 2 -10.75 -19.73 -6.44
CA LEU A 2 -9.90 -19.71 -5.25
C LEU A 2 -10.34 -18.59 -4.30
N ASN A 3 -10.45 -18.89 -3.02
CA ASN A 3 -10.79 -17.92 -1.97
C ASN A 3 -9.52 -17.21 -1.48
N LEU A 4 -9.43 -15.91 -1.76
CA LEU A 4 -8.30 -15.07 -1.41
C LEU A 4 -8.63 -14.17 -0.22
N TYR A 5 -7.72 -14.10 0.73
CA TYR A 5 -7.72 -13.13 1.83
C TYR A 5 -6.45 -12.28 1.77
N LEU A 6 -6.61 -10.97 1.92
CA LEU A 6 -5.50 -10.02 1.90
C LEU A 6 -5.35 -9.36 3.27
N CYS A 7 -4.13 -9.34 3.80
CA CYS A 7 -3.84 -8.84 5.14
C CYS A 7 -2.80 -7.71 5.11
N GLN A 8 -3.21 -6.54 5.53
CA GLN A 8 -2.31 -5.40 5.80
C GLN A 8 -2.81 -4.66 7.04
N PRO A 9 -2.77 -5.26 8.22
CA PRO A 9 -3.19 -4.56 9.42
C PRO A 9 -2.23 -3.45 9.78
N ASN A 10 -2.81 -2.26 9.96
CA ASN A 10 -2.10 -1.07 10.34
C ASN A 10 -2.28 -0.79 11.84
N PHE A 11 -1.51 0.15 12.36
CA PHE A 11 -1.71 0.63 13.72
C PHE A 11 -2.97 1.50 13.78
N ARG A 12 -3.62 1.42 14.93
CA ARG A 12 -4.78 2.23 15.25
C ARG A 12 -4.33 3.60 15.76
N PHE A 13 -4.99 4.65 15.31
CA PHE A 13 -4.86 5.96 15.92
C PHE A 13 -6.25 6.45 16.36
N GLY A 14 -6.29 7.40 17.29
CA GLY A 14 -7.52 7.98 17.78
C GLY A 14 -7.45 9.49 17.80
N ILE A 15 -8.46 10.16 17.25
CA ILE A 15 -8.63 11.60 17.33
C ILE A 15 -10.04 11.87 17.83
N ALA A 16 -10.16 12.64 18.94
CA ALA A 16 -11.46 13.09 19.46
C ALA A 16 -12.52 11.98 19.65
N GLY A 17 -12.10 10.82 20.19
CA GLY A 17 -13.01 9.70 20.46
C GLY A 17 -13.35 8.81 19.26
N LYS A 18 -12.85 9.12 18.06
CA LYS A 18 -12.98 8.27 16.88
C LYS A 18 -11.78 7.37 16.72
N THR A 19 -12.01 6.18 16.16
CA THR A 19 -10.95 5.23 15.82
C THR A 19 -10.59 5.36 14.36
N GLY A 20 -9.32 5.62 14.08
CA GLY A 20 -8.81 5.76 12.72
C GLY A 20 -7.90 4.61 12.31
N TYR A 21 -7.93 4.30 11.01
CA TYR A 21 -7.04 3.34 10.37
C TYR A 21 -6.58 3.87 9.01
N TRP A 22 -5.37 3.49 8.63
CA TRP A 22 -4.89 3.65 7.26
C TRP A 22 -5.57 2.63 6.37
N ILE A 23 -5.99 3.07 5.20
CA ILE A 23 -6.49 2.14 4.18
C ILE A 23 -5.36 1.18 3.78
N PRO A 24 -5.64 -0.10 3.57
CA PRO A 24 -4.60 -1.10 3.26
C PRO A 24 -4.13 -0.99 1.79
N TYR A 25 -3.45 0.09 1.48
CA TYR A 25 -3.11 0.54 0.13
C TYR A 25 -2.30 -0.48 -0.67
N SER A 26 -1.21 -1.01 -0.08
CA SER A 26 -0.30 -1.91 -0.82
C SER A 26 -1.00 -3.15 -1.34
N ILE A 27 -1.82 -3.82 -0.50
CA ILE A 27 -2.57 -5.00 -0.93
C ILE A 27 -3.70 -4.64 -1.89
N GLY A 28 -4.25 -3.43 -1.76
CA GLY A 28 -5.21 -2.90 -2.73
C GLY A 28 -4.58 -2.75 -4.12
N CYS A 29 -3.35 -2.23 -4.21
CA CYS A 29 -2.60 -2.15 -5.46
C CYS A 29 -2.37 -3.54 -6.07
N LEU A 30 -1.98 -4.54 -5.26
CA LEU A 30 -1.77 -5.90 -5.73
C LEU A 30 -3.05 -6.50 -6.33
N TRP A 31 -4.17 -6.36 -5.64
CA TRP A 31 -5.43 -6.88 -6.13
C TRP A 31 -5.96 -6.12 -7.34
N SER A 32 -5.92 -4.79 -7.35
CA SER A 32 -6.27 -3.99 -8.53
C SER A 32 -5.48 -4.40 -9.75
N TYR A 33 -4.16 -4.60 -9.58
CA TYR A 33 -3.29 -5.02 -10.67
C TYR A 33 -3.61 -6.44 -11.15
N ALA A 34 -3.78 -7.38 -10.23
CA ALA A 34 -4.06 -8.77 -10.60
C ALA A 34 -5.45 -8.96 -11.20
N SER A 35 -6.47 -8.31 -10.65
CA SER A 35 -7.87 -8.45 -11.07
C SER A 35 -8.22 -7.72 -12.38
N GLN A 36 -7.29 -6.96 -12.98
CA GLN A 36 -7.49 -6.44 -14.33
C GLN A 36 -7.45 -7.54 -15.39
N PHE A 37 -6.86 -8.70 -15.08
CA PHE A 37 -6.79 -9.84 -15.98
C PHE A 37 -8.00 -10.74 -15.79
N ASP A 38 -8.75 -11.00 -16.86
CA ASP A 38 -9.97 -11.80 -16.84
C ASP A 38 -9.75 -13.21 -16.29
N ASP A 39 -8.59 -13.83 -16.63
CA ASP A 39 -8.23 -15.15 -16.12
C ASP A 39 -8.17 -15.20 -14.58
N ILE A 40 -7.73 -14.13 -13.93
CA ILE A 40 -7.70 -14.04 -12.47
C ILE A 40 -9.06 -13.63 -11.92
N LYS A 41 -9.66 -12.60 -12.48
CA LYS A 41 -10.95 -12.06 -12.03
C LYS A 41 -12.04 -13.12 -12.00
N ASP A 42 -12.06 -14.01 -12.99
CA ASP A 42 -13.08 -15.06 -13.13
C ASP A 42 -12.80 -16.29 -12.25
N ASN A 43 -11.57 -16.45 -11.72
CA ASN A 43 -11.18 -17.66 -11.01
C ASN A 43 -10.68 -17.43 -9.57
N VAL A 44 -10.55 -16.19 -9.14
CA VAL A 44 -10.14 -15.83 -7.78
C VAL A 44 -11.16 -14.87 -7.17
N GLU A 45 -11.69 -15.20 -6.01
CA GLU A 45 -12.60 -14.36 -5.24
C GLU A 45 -11.85 -13.72 -4.06
N LEU A 46 -11.80 -12.39 -4.02
CA LEU A 46 -11.34 -11.65 -2.84
C LEU A 46 -12.44 -11.69 -1.77
N LYS A 47 -12.28 -12.55 -0.77
CA LYS A 47 -13.28 -12.74 0.31
C LYS A 47 -13.24 -11.59 1.31
N ASP A 48 -12.03 -11.17 1.73
CA ASP A 48 -11.90 -10.11 2.73
C ASP A 48 -10.53 -9.41 2.65
N ILE A 49 -10.53 -8.17 3.12
CA ILE A 49 -9.33 -7.36 3.36
C ILE A 49 -9.21 -7.11 4.87
N ILE A 50 -8.20 -7.72 5.49
CA ILE A 50 -7.94 -7.64 6.92
C ILE A 50 -7.01 -6.46 7.19
N PHE A 51 -7.57 -5.35 7.67
CA PHE A 51 -6.87 -4.07 7.83
C PHE A 51 -6.54 -3.72 9.28
N ARG A 52 -7.01 -4.51 10.24
CA ARG A 52 -6.77 -4.29 11.68
C ARG A 52 -6.24 -5.54 12.35
N ARG A 53 -5.45 -5.34 13.41
CA ARG A 53 -4.98 -6.42 14.26
C ARG A 53 -6.10 -6.83 15.22
N GLU A 54 -6.86 -7.82 14.86
CA GLU A 54 -7.87 -8.43 15.71
C GLU A 54 -7.32 -9.66 16.45
N ASN A 55 -8.12 -10.25 17.34
CA ASN A 55 -7.73 -11.49 17.98
C ASN A 55 -7.52 -12.58 16.94
N VAL A 56 -6.41 -13.30 17.04
CA VAL A 56 -5.97 -14.26 16.02
C VAL A 56 -6.94 -15.44 15.89
N ASP A 57 -7.39 -16.00 17.01
CA ASP A 57 -8.31 -17.14 16.98
C ASP A 57 -9.66 -16.74 16.38
N THR A 58 -10.20 -15.58 16.76
CA THR A 58 -11.44 -15.03 16.19
C THR A 58 -11.32 -14.80 14.69
N LEU A 59 -10.17 -14.28 14.23
CA LEU A 59 -9.92 -14.09 12.79
C LEU A 59 -9.92 -15.44 12.06
N VAL A 60 -9.15 -16.39 12.57
CA VAL A 60 -8.99 -17.71 11.92
C VAL A 60 -10.30 -18.48 11.87
N ASP A 61 -11.12 -18.39 12.94
CA ASP A 61 -12.42 -19.06 13.00
C ASP A 61 -13.45 -18.51 12.01
N ARG A 62 -13.34 -17.22 11.60
CA ARG A 62 -14.24 -16.61 10.62
C ARG A 62 -13.80 -16.75 9.18
N LEU A 63 -12.62 -17.32 8.90
CA LEU A 63 -12.20 -17.59 7.53
C LEU A 63 -13.02 -18.73 6.93
N GLU A 64 -13.51 -18.52 5.72
CA GLU A 64 -14.33 -19.49 4.98
C GLU A 64 -13.48 -20.15 3.90
N ASP A 65 -13.04 -21.38 4.12
CA ASP A 65 -12.28 -22.20 3.18
C ASP A 65 -11.17 -21.42 2.44
N PRO A 66 -10.20 -20.82 3.16
CA PRO A 66 -9.17 -20.00 2.55
C PRO A 66 -8.23 -20.87 1.71
N ASP A 67 -8.12 -20.56 0.41
CA ASP A 67 -7.11 -21.15 -0.47
C ASP A 67 -5.79 -20.40 -0.41
N ILE A 68 -5.88 -19.06 -0.28
CA ILE A 68 -4.72 -18.16 -0.25
C ILE A 68 -4.94 -17.08 0.80
N ILE A 69 -3.94 -16.85 1.62
CA ILE A 69 -3.85 -15.66 2.47
C ILE A 69 -2.52 -14.95 2.23
N ALA A 70 -2.56 -13.68 1.83
CA ALA A 70 -1.39 -12.90 1.51
C ALA A 70 -1.23 -11.72 2.47
N PHE A 71 0.00 -11.50 2.91
CA PHE A 71 0.34 -10.50 3.93
C PHE A 71 1.29 -9.45 3.37
N SER A 72 0.96 -8.18 3.55
CA SER A 72 1.89 -7.08 3.43
C SER A 72 2.52 -6.81 4.79
N CYS A 73 3.76 -7.29 4.95
CA CYS A 73 4.48 -7.33 6.23
C CYS A 73 5.29 -6.06 6.44
N TYR A 74 5.01 -5.37 7.53
CA TYR A 74 5.72 -4.22 8.06
C TYR A 74 6.16 -4.50 9.50
N MET A 75 7.12 -3.75 10.02
CA MET A 75 7.61 -3.93 11.39
C MET A 75 6.47 -3.90 12.45
N TRP A 76 5.42 -3.09 12.23
CA TRP A 76 4.31 -2.95 13.18
C TRP A 76 3.27 -4.06 13.13
N ASN A 77 3.23 -4.87 12.06
CA ASN A 77 2.30 -6.00 11.95
C ASN A 77 3.00 -7.36 11.87
N TRP A 78 4.33 -7.40 11.90
CA TRP A 78 5.12 -8.60 11.68
C TRP A 78 4.79 -9.74 12.63
N GLU A 79 4.79 -9.48 13.95
CA GLU A 79 4.51 -10.51 14.95
C GLU A 79 3.08 -11.04 14.83
N TRP A 80 2.12 -10.14 14.60
CA TRP A 80 0.73 -10.54 14.37
C TRP A 80 0.58 -11.36 13.08
N SER A 81 1.19 -10.96 12.01
CA SER A 81 1.15 -11.66 10.71
C SER A 81 1.71 -13.08 10.80
N LYS A 82 2.81 -13.25 11.54
CA LYS A 82 3.40 -14.57 11.80
C LYS A 82 2.44 -15.49 12.58
N GLU A 83 1.84 -14.96 13.64
CA GLU A 83 0.93 -15.76 14.46
C GLU A 83 -0.33 -16.16 13.68
N VAL A 84 -0.93 -15.23 12.91
CA VAL A 84 -2.07 -15.54 12.04
C VAL A 84 -1.69 -16.61 11.02
N ALA A 85 -0.58 -16.41 10.31
CA ALA A 85 -0.13 -17.37 9.28
C ALA A 85 0.07 -18.79 9.85
N LYS A 86 0.67 -18.89 11.04
CA LYS A 86 0.86 -20.16 11.75
C LYS A 86 -0.49 -20.80 12.09
N ARG A 87 -1.41 -20.07 12.70
CA ARG A 87 -2.76 -20.55 13.05
C ARG A 87 -3.57 -20.94 11.83
N VAL A 88 -3.51 -20.15 10.75
CA VAL A 88 -4.14 -20.51 9.48
C VAL A 88 -3.58 -21.83 8.95
N LYS A 89 -2.27 -22.04 9.01
CA LYS A 89 -1.65 -23.27 8.53
C LYS A 89 -2.02 -24.49 9.38
N GLU A 90 -2.18 -24.31 10.69
CA GLU A 90 -2.67 -25.35 11.61
C GLU A 90 -4.13 -25.73 11.30
N ARG A 91 -5.00 -24.74 11.07
CA ARG A 91 -6.44 -24.94 10.84
C ARG A 91 -6.76 -25.35 9.40
N TYR A 92 -6.04 -24.76 8.42
CA TYR A 92 -6.20 -24.94 6.99
C TYR A 92 -4.87 -25.33 6.33
N PRO A 93 -4.41 -26.59 6.47
CA PRO A 93 -3.07 -27.00 6.03
C PRO A 93 -2.81 -26.82 4.52
N LYS A 94 -3.89 -26.80 3.72
CA LYS A 94 -3.80 -26.61 2.27
C LYS A 94 -3.71 -25.13 1.84
N CYS A 95 -4.13 -24.21 2.73
CA CYS A 95 -4.08 -22.78 2.46
C CYS A 95 -2.64 -22.34 2.16
N LYS A 96 -2.46 -21.55 1.11
CA LYS A 96 -1.16 -21.00 0.72
C LYS A 96 -0.92 -19.66 1.41
N ILE A 97 0.20 -19.59 2.11
CA ILE A 97 0.63 -18.41 2.85
C ILE A 97 1.68 -17.66 2.02
N VAL A 98 1.35 -16.42 1.65
CA VAL A 98 2.21 -15.53 0.87
C VAL A 98 2.63 -14.34 1.74
N PHE A 99 3.94 -14.14 1.90
CA PHE A 99 4.46 -12.95 2.59
C PHE A 99 5.14 -12.03 1.59
N GLY A 100 4.90 -10.72 1.75
CA GLY A 100 5.57 -9.64 1.02
C GLY A 100 5.70 -8.40 1.90
N GLY A 101 6.18 -7.31 1.32
CA GLY A 101 6.36 -6.04 2.01
C GLY A 101 7.73 -5.85 2.67
N PRO A 102 7.99 -4.67 3.24
CA PRO A 102 9.34 -4.25 3.67
C PRO A 102 9.98 -5.09 4.76
N GLN A 103 9.19 -5.81 5.56
CA GLN A 103 9.72 -6.68 6.62
C GLN A 103 10.27 -7.99 6.07
N VAL A 104 9.84 -8.41 4.87
CA VAL A 104 10.43 -9.52 4.14
C VAL A 104 11.59 -8.97 3.34
N THR A 105 12.79 -9.14 3.85
CA THR A 105 14.00 -8.53 3.27
C THR A 105 14.41 -9.18 1.97
N ASP A 106 15.07 -8.42 1.11
CA ASP A 106 15.63 -8.86 -0.18
C ASP A 106 16.86 -9.78 -0.05
N ARG A 107 17.27 -10.11 1.17
CA ARG A 107 18.44 -10.94 1.49
C ARG A 107 18.17 -12.01 2.55
N PRO A 108 17.00 -12.63 2.61
CA PRO A 108 16.92 -13.80 3.46
C PRO A 108 17.85 -14.86 2.83
N LYS A 109 18.71 -15.45 3.62
CA LYS A 109 19.20 -16.77 3.24
C LYS A 109 17.96 -17.63 3.18
N GLU A 110 17.57 -18.04 1.99
CA GLU A 110 16.30 -18.73 1.72
C GLU A 110 16.03 -19.86 2.71
N GLU A 111 17.04 -20.72 2.92
CA GLU A 111 16.97 -21.83 3.87
C GLU A 111 16.72 -21.37 5.32
N GLU A 112 17.31 -20.24 5.72
CA GLU A 112 17.16 -19.72 7.07
C GLU A 112 15.77 -19.13 7.30
N PHE A 113 15.23 -18.38 6.33
CA PHE A 113 13.89 -17.80 6.43
C PHE A 113 12.83 -18.89 6.59
N PHE A 114 12.78 -19.87 5.70
CA PHE A 114 11.77 -20.92 5.73
C PHE A 114 11.99 -21.92 6.88
N LYS A 115 13.22 -22.07 7.38
CA LYS A 115 13.50 -22.83 8.59
C LYS A 115 12.84 -22.20 9.83
N HIS A 116 12.86 -20.86 9.92
CA HIS A 116 12.22 -20.13 11.02
C HIS A 116 10.71 -19.94 10.80
N HIS A 117 10.26 -19.95 9.56
CA HIS A 117 8.86 -19.72 9.16
C HIS A 117 8.32 -20.85 8.27
N PRO A 118 8.28 -22.13 8.76
CA PRO A 118 7.89 -23.27 7.95
C PRO A 118 6.43 -23.24 7.49
N TYR A 119 5.61 -22.40 8.09
CA TYR A 119 4.21 -22.16 7.73
C TYR A 119 4.05 -21.22 6.52
N VAL A 120 5.10 -20.52 6.07
CA VAL A 120 5.08 -19.66 4.88
C VAL A 120 5.39 -20.51 3.63
N ASP A 121 4.54 -20.44 2.62
CA ASP A 121 4.73 -21.20 1.38
C ASP A 121 5.66 -20.46 0.40
N THR A 122 5.51 -19.13 0.31
CA THR A 122 6.28 -18.29 -0.61
C THR A 122 6.44 -16.87 -0.10
N ILE A 123 7.51 -16.20 -0.56
CA ILE A 123 7.74 -14.78 -0.34
C ILE A 123 7.83 -14.02 -1.66
N SER A 124 7.27 -12.80 -1.65
CA SER A 124 7.37 -11.83 -2.75
C SER A 124 8.25 -10.67 -2.34
N LEU A 125 9.35 -10.46 -3.05
CA LEU A 125 10.31 -9.40 -2.82
C LEU A 125 10.06 -8.22 -3.75
N ALA A 126 10.57 -7.04 -3.39
CA ALA A 126 10.44 -5.79 -4.15
C ALA A 126 8.98 -5.37 -4.43
N GLU A 127 8.68 -4.89 -5.65
CA GLU A 127 7.31 -4.56 -6.08
C GLU A 127 6.52 -5.86 -6.31
N GLY A 128 5.33 -5.92 -5.75
CA GLY A 128 4.57 -7.16 -5.68
C GLY A 128 3.59 -7.40 -6.84
N GLU A 129 3.32 -6.42 -7.69
CA GLU A 129 2.25 -6.49 -8.70
C GLU A 129 2.42 -7.67 -9.66
N LEU A 130 3.62 -7.83 -10.23
CA LEU A 130 3.93 -8.92 -11.16
C LEU A 130 4.00 -10.27 -10.45
N SER A 131 4.74 -10.33 -9.34
CA SER A 131 4.96 -11.57 -8.60
C SER A 131 3.67 -12.12 -8.00
N PHE A 132 2.82 -11.27 -7.42
CA PHE A 132 1.54 -11.69 -6.87
C PHE A 132 0.59 -12.23 -7.96
N THR A 133 0.54 -11.56 -9.12
CA THR A 133 -0.22 -12.01 -10.28
C THR A 133 0.21 -13.40 -10.74
N ASP A 134 1.51 -13.64 -10.79
CA ASP A 134 2.05 -14.93 -11.21
C ASP A 134 1.81 -16.03 -10.16
N ILE A 135 1.93 -15.71 -8.87
CA ILE A 135 1.56 -16.63 -7.78
C ILE A 135 0.10 -17.08 -7.94
N LEU A 136 -0.84 -16.14 -8.17
CA LEU A 136 -2.24 -16.48 -8.38
C LEU A 136 -2.44 -17.37 -9.59
N ARG A 137 -1.82 -17.07 -10.73
CA ARG A 137 -1.89 -17.89 -11.95
C ARG A 137 -1.35 -19.30 -11.76
N ASN A 138 -0.23 -19.44 -11.05
CA ASN A 138 0.33 -20.75 -10.77
C ASN A 138 -0.62 -21.57 -9.89
N LEU A 139 -1.20 -20.98 -8.85
CA LEU A 139 -2.13 -21.67 -7.97
C LEU A 139 -3.44 -22.06 -8.67
N MET A 140 -4.01 -21.17 -9.49
CA MET A 140 -5.20 -21.48 -10.30
C MET A 140 -4.99 -22.66 -11.25
N ASN A 141 -3.79 -22.78 -11.81
CA ASN A 141 -3.44 -23.85 -12.73
C ASN A 141 -2.90 -25.12 -12.05
N GLY A 142 -2.97 -25.20 -10.72
CA GLY A 142 -2.47 -26.34 -9.94
C GLY A 142 -0.96 -26.53 -10.03
N LYS A 143 -0.22 -25.49 -10.43
CA LYS A 143 1.24 -25.53 -10.51
C LYS A 143 1.88 -25.29 -9.15
N LEU A 144 3.09 -25.78 -9.00
CA LEU A 144 3.91 -25.44 -7.83
C LEU A 144 4.31 -23.98 -7.89
N ILE A 145 4.25 -23.32 -6.74
CA ILE A 145 4.77 -21.95 -6.58
C ILE A 145 6.23 -22.00 -6.15
N GLU A 146 7.00 -21.03 -6.62
CA GLU A 146 8.39 -20.83 -6.20
C GLU A 146 8.44 -20.43 -4.72
N LYS A 147 9.55 -20.71 -4.06
CA LYS A 147 9.77 -20.26 -2.68
C LYS A 147 9.96 -18.74 -2.60
N ILE A 148 10.62 -18.16 -3.58
CA ILE A 148 10.93 -16.73 -3.65
C ILE A 148 10.56 -16.19 -5.02
N TYR A 149 9.74 -15.16 -5.05
CA TYR A 149 9.48 -14.35 -6.24
C TYR A 149 10.22 -13.01 -6.10
N ASN A 150 11.08 -12.73 -7.06
CA ASN A 150 11.83 -11.47 -7.14
C ASN A 150 11.81 -10.98 -8.60
N TYR A 151 10.76 -10.27 -8.95
CA TYR A 151 10.56 -9.79 -10.30
C TYR A 151 11.13 -8.39 -10.49
N PRO A 152 11.50 -8.01 -11.72
CA PRO A 152 11.86 -6.65 -12.03
C PRO A 152 10.74 -5.70 -11.67
N ARG A 153 11.09 -4.48 -11.27
CA ARG A 153 10.12 -3.42 -11.04
C ARG A 153 9.36 -3.08 -12.32
N LEU A 154 8.11 -2.68 -12.18
CA LEU A 154 7.30 -2.22 -13.31
C LEU A 154 8.04 -1.17 -14.13
N THR A 155 7.98 -1.29 -15.45
CA THR A 155 8.66 -0.35 -16.37
C THR A 155 7.97 0.99 -16.47
N ASP A 156 6.64 0.98 -16.34
CA ASP A 156 5.75 2.14 -16.28
C ASP A 156 4.76 2.01 -15.12
N LEU A 157 4.03 3.06 -14.83
CA LEU A 157 3.05 3.12 -13.76
C LEU A 157 1.61 3.34 -14.28
N GLU A 158 1.34 2.96 -15.52
CA GLU A 158 -0.03 2.90 -16.07
C GLU A 158 -0.77 1.66 -15.53
N ILE A 159 -0.95 1.60 -14.22
CA ILE A 159 -1.57 0.49 -13.52
C ILE A 159 -2.91 0.92 -12.91
N PRO A 160 -3.87 -0.02 -12.73
CA PRO A 160 -5.14 0.28 -12.09
C PRO A 160 -4.99 0.87 -10.70
N SER A 161 -5.90 1.78 -10.36
CA SER A 161 -5.96 2.38 -9.03
C SER A 161 -6.79 1.52 -8.08
N PRO A 162 -6.32 1.20 -6.87
CA PRO A 162 -7.11 0.49 -5.88
C PRO A 162 -8.32 1.31 -5.39
N TYR A 163 -8.27 2.64 -5.51
CA TYR A 163 -9.36 3.53 -5.15
C TYR A 163 -10.46 3.54 -6.21
N LEU A 164 -10.07 3.58 -7.50
CA LEU A 164 -11.00 3.75 -8.62
C LEU A 164 -11.58 2.42 -9.12
N THR A 165 -10.99 1.28 -8.76
CA THR A 165 -11.46 -0.05 -9.13
C THR A 165 -12.45 -0.66 -8.11
N GLY A 166 -12.84 0.09 -7.08
CA GLY A 166 -13.84 -0.35 -6.09
C GLY A 166 -13.29 -1.29 -5.02
N VAL A 167 -12.00 -1.56 -4.97
CA VAL A 167 -11.39 -2.51 -4.01
C VAL A 167 -11.70 -2.17 -2.56
N PHE A 168 -11.81 -0.88 -2.25
CA PHE A 168 -12.02 -0.43 -0.88
C PHE A 168 -13.47 -0.11 -0.52
N GLU A 169 -14.39 -0.19 -1.46
CA GLU A 169 -15.79 0.16 -1.23
C GLU A 169 -16.42 -0.68 -0.12
N LYS A 170 -16.19 -1.99 -0.17
CA LYS A 170 -16.73 -2.92 0.82
C LYS A 170 -16.21 -2.64 2.24
N ILE A 171 -14.88 -2.49 2.42
CA ILE A 171 -14.33 -2.26 3.76
C ILE A 171 -14.76 -0.91 4.35
N ILE A 172 -14.96 0.10 3.51
CA ILE A 172 -15.46 1.41 3.95
C ILE A 172 -16.94 1.30 4.34
N ALA A 173 -17.76 0.68 3.51
CA ALA A 173 -19.18 0.50 3.77
C ALA A 173 -19.46 -0.33 5.03
N ASP A 174 -18.69 -1.41 5.24
CA ASP A 174 -18.84 -2.29 6.40
C ASP A 174 -18.32 -1.68 7.71
N ASN A 175 -17.59 -0.55 7.63
CA ASN A 175 -16.98 0.10 8.79
C ASN A 175 -17.28 1.62 8.87
N PRO A 176 -18.57 2.02 8.95
CA PRO A 176 -18.98 3.43 8.84
C PRO A 176 -18.50 4.33 10.01
N GLY A 177 -18.04 3.73 11.11
CA GLY A 177 -17.52 4.47 12.27
C GLY A 177 -15.99 4.67 12.25
N VAL A 178 -15.31 4.19 11.22
CA VAL A 178 -13.86 4.30 11.09
C VAL A 178 -13.49 5.62 10.41
N LEU A 179 -12.52 6.34 10.98
CA LEU A 179 -11.83 7.41 10.28
C LEU A 179 -10.76 6.80 9.36
N TRP A 180 -10.96 6.94 8.08
CA TRP A 180 -10.00 6.43 7.11
C TRP A 180 -8.92 7.45 6.79
N ASN A 181 -7.67 6.97 6.79
CA ASN A 181 -6.52 7.69 6.25
C ASN A 181 -6.12 7.10 4.91
N GLY A 182 -5.82 7.95 3.97
CA GLY A 182 -5.37 7.56 2.64
C GLY A 182 -3.86 7.49 2.52
N THR A 183 -3.39 6.66 1.59
CA THR A 183 -2.02 6.66 1.08
C THR A 183 -2.07 6.92 -0.40
N LEU A 184 -1.31 7.88 -0.89
CA LEU A 184 -1.25 8.24 -2.30
C LEU A 184 0.19 8.12 -2.81
N GLU A 185 0.40 7.46 -3.92
CA GLU A 185 1.66 7.48 -4.66
C GLU A 185 1.50 8.35 -5.90
N THR A 186 2.37 9.34 -6.08
CA THR A 186 2.41 10.15 -7.31
C THR A 186 3.60 9.80 -8.20
N ASN A 187 4.62 9.20 -7.60
CA ASN A 187 5.79 8.67 -8.29
C ASN A 187 6.45 7.54 -7.49
N ARG A 188 7.25 6.72 -8.17
CA ARG A 188 8.14 5.73 -7.57
C ARG A 188 9.57 5.99 -7.98
N GLY A 189 10.50 5.71 -7.09
CA GLY A 189 11.93 5.88 -7.31
C GLY A 189 12.53 7.03 -6.53
N CYS A 190 13.87 7.05 -6.47
CA CYS A 190 14.64 8.12 -5.85
C CYS A 190 15.99 8.27 -6.53
N PRO A 191 16.33 9.46 -7.07
CA PRO A 191 17.58 9.67 -7.78
C PRO A 191 18.77 9.91 -6.85
N PHE A 192 18.52 10.02 -5.53
CA PHE A 192 19.55 10.34 -4.55
C PHE A 192 20.18 9.08 -3.94
N ALA A 193 21.42 9.25 -3.48
CA ALA A 193 22.24 8.24 -2.86
C ALA A 193 22.58 8.59 -1.40
N CYS A 194 21.60 8.97 -0.63
CA CYS A 194 21.83 9.34 0.75
C CYS A 194 22.34 8.14 1.56
N THR A 195 23.52 8.28 2.16
CA THR A 195 24.22 7.18 2.85
C THR A 195 23.49 6.61 4.07
N PHE A 196 22.54 7.36 4.62
CA PHE A 196 21.72 6.97 5.78
C PHE A 196 20.33 6.48 5.40
N CYS A 197 19.96 6.52 4.10
CA CYS A 197 18.61 6.24 3.65
C CYS A 197 18.53 4.84 3.05
N ASP A 198 17.62 4.04 3.59
CA ASP A 198 17.22 2.76 3.02
C ASP A 198 15.73 2.80 2.67
N TRP A 199 15.35 3.63 1.72
CA TRP A 199 13.97 3.74 1.25
C TRP A 199 13.62 2.53 0.37
N GLY A 200 13.50 1.36 1.00
CA GLY A 200 13.09 0.12 0.31
C GLY A 200 13.98 -0.28 -0.87
N GLY A 201 15.30 0.00 -0.82
CA GLY A 201 16.21 -0.27 -1.93
C GLY A 201 15.98 0.61 -3.16
N LEU A 202 15.25 1.73 -3.03
CA LEU A 202 14.97 2.68 -4.13
C LEU A 202 16.14 3.65 -4.40
N THR A 203 17.20 3.60 -3.61
CA THR A 203 18.40 4.41 -3.81
C THR A 203 18.93 4.23 -5.24
N TYR A 204 19.22 5.33 -5.94
CA TYR A 204 19.59 5.36 -7.36
C TYR A 204 18.57 4.79 -8.34
N SER A 205 17.33 4.59 -7.94
CA SER A 205 16.33 4.10 -8.87
C SER A 205 15.81 5.23 -9.77
N LYS A 206 15.52 4.86 -11.02
CA LYS A 206 14.91 5.79 -11.97
C LYS A 206 13.56 6.25 -11.45
N LEU A 207 13.33 7.58 -11.45
CA LEU A 207 12.02 8.16 -11.18
C LEU A 207 11.02 7.75 -12.26
N LYS A 208 9.86 7.30 -11.83
CA LYS A 208 8.69 6.99 -12.66
C LYS A 208 7.50 7.70 -12.07
N LYS A 209 6.72 8.39 -12.88
CA LYS A 209 5.51 9.08 -12.44
C LYS A 209 4.26 8.32 -12.81
N PHE A 210 3.27 8.35 -11.94
CA PHE A 210 1.91 7.94 -12.29
C PHE A 210 1.28 8.96 -13.27
N PRO A 211 0.34 8.53 -14.12
CA PRO A 211 -0.44 9.45 -14.94
C PRO A 211 -1.11 10.53 -14.07
N GLU A 212 -0.98 11.79 -14.49
CA GLU A 212 -1.51 12.94 -13.75
C GLU A 212 -3.02 12.80 -13.49
N GLU A 213 -3.75 12.41 -14.52
CA GLU A 213 -5.20 12.21 -14.40
C GLU A 213 -5.58 11.19 -13.33
N LYS A 214 -4.86 10.05 -13.28
CA LYS A 214 -5.07 9.03 -12.23
C LYS A 214 -4.84 9.59 -10.84
N VAL A 215 -3.75 10.33 -10.64
CA VAL A 215 -3.40 10.93 -9.34
C VAL A 215 -4.48 11.92 -8.88
N LEU A 216 -4.98 12.76 -9.79
CA LEU A 216 -6.06 13.70 -9.49
C LEU A 216 -7.38 12.98 -9.19
N GLN A 217 -7.74 11.97 -9.97
CA GLN A 217 -8.94 11.16 -9.71
C GLN A 217 -8.88 10.44 -8.34
N GLU A 218 -7.72 9.93 -7.95
CA GLU A 218 -7.51 9.34 -6.62
C GLU A 218 -7.68 10.39 -5.50
N LEU A 219 -7.17 11.59 -5.70
CA LEU A 219 -7.35 12.69 -4.76
C LEU A 219 -8.84 13.08 -4.62
N HIS A 220 -9.56 13.18 -5.73
CA HIS A 220 -11.02 13.39 -5.73
C HIS A 220 -11.76 12.27 -4.97
N TRP A 221 -11.41 11.02 -5.26
CA TRP A 221 -11.98 9.88 -4.55
C TRP A 221 -11.76 9.98 -3.04
N MET A 222 -10.55 10.37 -2.62
CA MET A 222 -10.21 10.55 -1.21
C MET A 222 -11.04 11.66 -0.55
N ALA A 223 -11.23 12.79 -1.23
CA ALA A 223 -12.04 13.89 -0.72
C ALA A 223 -13.52 13.47 -0.56
N HIS A 224 -14.10 12.82 -1.57
CA HIS A 224 -15.48 12.34 -1.54
C HIS A 224 -15.73 11.27 -0.46
N ASN A 225 -14.75 10.39 -0.24
CA ASN A 225 -14.79 9.36 0.81
C ASN A 225 -14.33 9.86 2.19
N LYS A 226 -14.14 11.18 2.34
CA LYS A 226 -13.83 11.85 3.61
C LYS A 226 -12.59 11.29 4.28
N MET A 227 -11.53 11.04 3.50
CA MET A 227 -10.23 10.66 4.06
C MET A 227 -9.69 11.82 4.89
N ASP A 228 -9.51 11.59 6.19
CA ASP A 228 -9.14 12.63 7.14
C ASP A 228 -7.69 13.08 6.93
N TYR A 229 -6.80 12.12 6.81
CA TYR A 229 -5.37 12.29 6.62
C TYR A 229 -4.92 11.54 5.37
N VAL A 230 -4.10 12.17 4.53
CA VAL A 230 -3.51 11.55 3.35
C VAL A 230 -2.00 11.66 3.42
N THR A 231 -1.32 10.52 3.34
CA THR A 231 0.14 10.48 3.19
C THR A 231 0.49 10.30 1.73
N ILE A 232 1.27 11.22 1.19
CA ILE A 232 1.92 11.04 -0.11
C ILE A 232 3.17 10.20 0.14
N ALA A 233 3.14 8.94 -0.32
CA ALA A 233 4.17 7.95 -0.05
C ALA A 233 5.40 8.04 -0.98
N ASP A 234 5.55 9.15 -1.65
CA ASP A 234 6.70 9.44 -2.51
C ASP A 234 7.97 9.67 -1.69
N ALA A 235 9.10 9.22 -2.21
CA ALA A 235 10.39 9.58 -1.63
C ALA A 235 10.76 11.07 -1.85
N ASN A 236 10.14 11.74 -2.81
CA ASN A 236 10.47 13.10 -3.24
C ASN A 236 9.27 13.78 -3.91
N PHE A 237 8.25 14.15 -3.16
CA PHE A 237 7.14 14.96 -3.68
C PHE A 237 7.61 16.37 -4.03
N GLY A 238 7.17 16.92 -5.14
CA GLY A 238 7.65 18.20 -5.68
C GLY A 238 8.73 18.06 -6.77
N VAL A 239 9.18 16.82 -7.07
CA VAL A 239 10.19 16.59 -8.12
C VAL A 239 9.65 16.85 -9.54
N PHE A 240 8.34 16.68 -9.73
CA PHE A 240 7.64 16.99 -10.98
C PHE A 240 6.79 18.25 -10.80
N THR A 241 7.46 19.41 -10.76
CA THR A 241 6.90 20.69 -10.30
C THR A 241 5.57 21.06 -10.93
N ASP A 242 5.42 20.96 -12.26
CA ASP A 242 4.19 21.34 -12.96
C ASP A 242 2.99 20.47 -12.53
N ARG A 243 3.20 19.15 -12.41
CA ARG A 243 2.19 18.22 -11.95
C ARG A 243 1.86 18.45 -10.46
N ASP A 244 2.89 18.63 -9.66
CA ASP A 244 2.73 18.75 -8.21
C ASP A 244 2.11 20.10 -7.83
N MET A 245 2.31 21.14 -8.64
CA MET A 245 1.58 22.40 -8.53
C MET A 245 0.08 22.20 -8.78
N LYS A 246 -0.29 21.59 -9.89
CA LYS A 246 -1.70 21.28 -10.21
C LYS A 246 -2.35 20.41 -9.13
N PHE A 247 -1.61 19.42 -8.65
CA PHE A 247 -2.08 18.57 -7.55
C PHE A 247 -2.41 19.38 -6.30
N THR A 248 -1.54 20.31 -5.90
CA THR A 248 -1.78 21.14 -4.71
C THR A 248 -2.88 22.18 -4.89
N GLU A 249 -3.03 22.72 -6.09
CA GLU A 249 -4.17 23.60 -6.44
C GLU A 249 -5.50 22.84 -6.31
N GLU A 250 -5.58 21.63 -6.87
CA GLU A 250 -6.76 20.78 -6.79
C GLU A 250 -7.05 20.32 -5.34
N LEU A 251 -6.01 19.95 -4.58
CA LEU A 251 -6.12 19.65 -3.16
C LEU A 251 -6.77 20.80 -2.36
N VAL A 252 -6.33 22.02 -2.62
CA VAL A 252 -6.87 23.22 -1.96
C VAL A 252 -8.33 23.45 -2.35
N ALA A 253 -8.68 23.24 -3.62
CA ALA A 253 -10.05 23.36 -4.11
C ALA A 253 -10.98 22.33 -3.43
N LEU A 254 -10.57 21.06 -3.42
CA LEU A 254 -11.33 19.98 -2.79
C LEU A 254 -11.50 20.15 -1.29
N GLN A 255 -10.47 20.61 -0.61
CA GLN A 255 -10.54 20.91 0.83
C GLN A 255 -11.54 22.04 1.11
N LYS A 256 -11.60 23.08 0.28
CA LYS A 256 -12.58 24.15 0.42
C LYS A 256 -14.01 23.67 0.14
N GLU A 257 -14.19 22.79 -0.83
CA GLU A 257 -15.50 22.30 -1.25
C GLU A 257 -16.04 21.22 -0.31
N PHE A 258 -15.23 20.20 0.02
CA PHE A 258 -15.65 19.02 0.78
C PHE A 258 -15.17 19.01 2.24
N GLY A 259 -14.21 19.86 2.60
CA GLY A 259 -13.56 19.84 3.91
C GLY A 259 -12.54 18.71 4.10
N TYR A 260 -12.23 17.98 3.03
CA TYR A 260 -11.32 16.81 3.02
C TYR A 260 -10.38 16.83 1.81
N PRO A 261 -9.18 16.21 1.95
CA PRO A 261 -8.58 15.74 3.22
C PRO A 261 -8.28 16.92 4.16
N GLN A 262 -8.29 16.65 5.49
CA GLN A 262 -7.98 17.70 6.46
C GLN A 262 -6.48 17.90 6.65
N VAL A 263 -5.71 16.82 6.45
CA VAL A 263 -4.24 16.85 6.55
C VAL A 263 -3.64 16.08 5.38
N VAL A 264 -2.62 16.66 4.76
CA VAL A 264 -1.77 15.98 3.79
C VAL A 264 -0.33 16.08 4.24
N ASP A 265 0.36 14.95 4.23
CA ASP A 265 1.78 14.83 4.57
C ASP A 265 2.58 14.26 3.40
N ALA A 266 3.77 14.77 3.19
CA ALA A 266 4.65 14.35 2.10
C ALA A 266 6.12 14.44 2.49
N THR A 267 6.92 13.52 1.94
CA THR A 267 8.38 13.68 1.94
C THR A 267 8.79 14.55 0.76
N TRP A 268 9.19 15.78 1.05
CA TRP A 268 9.48 16.78 0.04
C TRP A 268 10.79 16.52 -0.70
N TYR A 269 10.82 16.97 -1.95
CA TYR A 269 12.04 16.95 -2.77
C TYR A 269 13.16 17.75 -2.11
N LYS A 270 14.37 17.21 -2.12
CA LYS A 270 15.50 17.71 -1.32
C LYS A 270 16.15 18.97 -1.87
N ASN A 271 16.02 19.22 -3.18
CA ASN A 271 16.54 20.44 -3.79
C ASN A 271 15.45 21.50 -3.76
N SER A 272 15.63 22.53 -2.93
CA SER A 272 14.70 23.65 -2.88
C SER A 272 14.83 24.52 -4.14
N SER A 273 13.74 24.69 -4.88
CA SER A 273 13.59 25.69 -5.92
C SER A 273 12.46 26.66 -5.56
N GLU A 274 12.33 27.75 -6.28
CA GLU A 274 11.23 28.70 -6.07
C GLU A 274 9.87 28.05 -6.28
N GLU A 275 9.76 27.18 -7.29
CA GLU A 275 8.54 26.43 -7.61
C GLU A 275 8.14 25.49 -6.47
N ILE A 276 9.09 24.78 -5.88
CA ILE A 276 8.82 23.90 -4.73
C ILE A 276 8.35 24.73 -3.53
N MET A 277 8.96 25.88 -3.30
CA MET A 277 8.52 26.78 -2.24
C MET A 277 7.11 27.31 -2.47
N GLU A 278 6.70 27.49 -3.73
CA GLU A 278 5.34 27.88 -4.08
C GLU A 278 4.34 26.74 -3.82
N ILE A 279 4.64 25.50 -4.24
CA ILE A 279 3.86 24.31 -3.93
C ILE A 279 3.64 24.18 -2.40
N VAL A 280 4.72 24.30 -1.64
CA VAL A 280 4.68 24.24 -0.18
C VAL A 280 3.80 25.36 0.41
N LYS A 281 3.93 26.59 -0.09
CA LYS A 281 3.11 27.74 0.36
C LYS A 281 1.63 27.51 0.11
N ASN A 282 1.27 26.94 -1.06
CA ASN A 282 -0.13 26.61 -1.37
C ASN A 282 -0.71 25.64 -0.35
N VAL A 283 0.00 24.57 -0.03
CA VAL A 283 -0.44 23.58 0.95
C VAL A 283 -0.55 24.16 2.36
N ILE A 284 0.43 24.98 2.78
CA ILE A 284 0.41 25.60 4.13
C ILE A 284 -0.71 26.63 4.22
N SER A 285 -0.85 27.52 3.22
CA SER A 285 -1.82 28.61 3.25
C SER A 285 -3.26 28.13 3.25
N SER A 286 -3.51 26.94 2.72
CA SER A 286 -4.83 26.29 2.76
C SER A 286 -5.24 25.76 4.13
N GLY A 287 -4.28 25.60 5.05
CA GLY A 287 -4.51 24.97 6.35
C GLY A 287 -4.59 23.43 6.33
N VAL A 288 -4.41 22.82 5.15
CA VAL A 288 -4.43 21.35 4.96
C VAL A 288 -3.21 20.66 5.58
N ASN A 289 -2.11 21.40 5.75
CA ASN A 289 -0.92 20.89 6.41
C ASN A 289 -0.72 21.55 7.78
N ARG A 290 -0.82 20.78 8.85
CA ARG A 290 -0.65 21.27 10.23
C ARG A 290 0.80 21.21 10.74
N GLY A 291 1.73 20.74 9.95
CA GLY A 291 3.14 20.64 10.34
C GLY A 291 4.03 20.18 9.21
N LEU A 292 4.63 21.11 8.48
CA LEU A 292 5.76 20.81 7.62
C LEU A 292 6.98 20.56 8.48
N THR A 293 7.56 19.37 8.36
CA THR A 293 8.95 19.17 8.70
C THR A 293 9.75 19.10 7.39
N PRO A 294 10.18 20.24 6.83
CA PRO A 294 11.10 20.19 5.72
C PRO A 294 12.41 19.59 6.24
N SER A 295 12.74 18.40 5.82
CA SER A 295 14.09 17.87 6.06
C SER A 295 15.07 18.62 5.15
N THR A 296 15.55 19.76 5.60
CA THR A 296 16.65 20.45 4.97
C THR A 296 17.93 19.68 5.26
N HIS A 297 18.22 18.66 4.48
CA HIS A 297 19.54 18.07 4.47
C HIS A 297 20.41 18.88 3.51
N ARG A 298 21.25 19.77 4.04
CA ARG A 298 22.40 20.27 3.29
C ARG A 298 23.31 19.06 3.04
N GLN A 299 23.62 18.83 1.77
CA GLN A 299 24.73 17.96 1.35
C GLN A 299 26.05 18.56 1.80
#